data_0ace522802479c832c89c8c0828dbd7c
#
_entry.id   0ace522802479c832c89c8c0828dbd7c
#
_cell.length_a   1.000
_cell.length_b   1.000
_cell.length_c   1.000
_cell.angle_alpha   90.00
_cell.angle_beta   90.00
_cell.angle_gamma   90.00
#
_symmetry.space_group_name_H-M   'P 1'
#
loop_
_entity.id
_entity.type
_entity.pdbx_description
1 polymer ?
#
loop_
_entity_poly.entity_id
_entity_poly.type
_entity_poly.pdbx_seq_one_letter_code
_entity_poly.pdbx_strand_id
1 'polypeptide(L)'
;LICINQIREKIGGYSPYGPVITTPGGNALKFYASIRAEIKKVEDIKGVKGDDDLVGLVTKVKIKKNKTSLSGREADIAISFTEGMDFTSQYVDFGITKNVALIEKTGGAWYQIEGQRMNGKAKMIDFFKDPANKHLLDKLKKQVEACFVGKQGEFLEEPEKVEKRKKKEALDTVGIDSVE
;
A
#
# COMPACT_ATOMS: atom_id res chain seq x y z
N LEU A 1 -9.28 20.24 9.47
CA LEU A 1 -8.60 21.13 8.52
C LEU A 1 -7.58 20.32 7.72
N ILE A 2 -7.65 20.41 6.38
CA ILE A 2 -6.66 19.79 5.45
C ILE A 2 -5.90 20.94 4.81
N CYS A 3 -4.55 20.91 4.92
CA CYS A 3 -3.67 21.89 4.32
C CYS A 3 -2.87 21.23 3.19
N ILE A 4 -3.00 21.75 1.98
CA ILE A 4 -2.20 21.33 0.82
C ILE A 4 -0.99 22.26 0.73
N ASN A 5 0.22 21.70 0.62
CA ASN A 5 1.45 22.46 0.51
C ASN A 5 2.37 21.88 -0.56
N GLN A 6 3.04 22.76 -1.30
CA GLN A 6 3.99 22.37 -2.33
C GLN A 6 5.36 22.02 -1.74
N ILE A 7 6.09 21.16 -2.42
CA ILE A 7 7.50 20.86 -2.15
C ILE A 7 8.34 21.75 -3.08
N ARG A 8 9.36 22.40 -2.53
CA ARG A 8 10.32 23.22 -3.27
C ARG A 8 11.73 22.81 -2.93
N GLU A 9 12.64 22.95 -3.86
CA GLU A 9 14.07 22.79 -3.60
C GLU A 9 14.59 23.99 -2.79
N LYS A 10 15.42 23.70 -1.81
CA LYS A 10 16.06 24.74 -1.00
C LYS A 10 17.29 25.27 -1.73
N ILE A 11 17.25 26.53 -2.15
CA ILE A 11 18.37 27.19 -2.79
C ILE A 11 19.56 27.24 -1.80
N GLY A 12 20.76 26.83 -2.25
CA GLY A 12 21.97 26.80 -1.43
C GLY A 12 22.06 25.63 -0.43
N GLY A 13 21.09 24.71 -0.43
CA GLY A 13 21.19 23.46 0.34
C GLY A 13 22.02 22.42 -0.41
N TYR A 14 23.14 22.00 0.14
CA TYR A 14 23.91 20.87 -0.40
C TYR A 14 23.57 19.57 0.35
N SER A 15 23.33 18.50 -0.39
CA SER A 15 23.21 17.15 0.15
C SER A 15 23.80 16.14 -0.85
N PRO A 16 24.68 15.23 -0.41
CA PRO A 16 25.23 14.18 -1.26
C PRO A 16 24.15 13.16 -1.71
N TYR A 17 22.96 13.19 -1.13
CA TYR A 17 21.84 12.28 -1.40
C TYR A 17 20.71 12.90 -2.25
N GLY A 18 20.99 14.03 -2.92
CA GLY A 18 20.04 14.70 -3.79
C GLY A 18 19.58 16.08 -3.27
N PRO A 19 18.66 16.75 -3.98
CA PRO A 19 18.24 18.11 -3.64
C PRO A 19 17.58 18.16 -2.26
N VAL A 20 17.94 19.17 -1.47
CA VAL A 20 17.29 19.43 -0.19
C VAL A 20 15.93 20.04 -0.45
N ILE A 21 14.88 19.28 -0.18
CA ILE A 21 13.49 19.71 -0.37
C ILE A 21 12.92 20.32 0.91
N THR A 22 12.15 21.38 0.75
CA THR A 22 11.45 22.06 1.83
C THR A 22 10.03 22.44 1.41
N THR A 23 9.19 22.74 2.40
CA THR A 23 7.85 23.28 2.17
C THR A 23 7.83 24.75 2.54
N PRO A 24 7.16 25.63 1.77
CA PRO A 24 6.96 27.03 2.16
C PRO A 24 6.16 27.14 3.45
N GLY A 25 6.27 28.28 4.14
CA GLY A 25 5.55 28.54 5.41
C GLY A 25 6.31 28.14 6.67
N GLY A 26 7.61 27.86 6.56
CA GLY A 26 8.47 27.56 7.71
C GLY A 26 8.14 26.21 8.38
N ASN A 27 8.39 26.14 9.70
CA ASN A 27 8.23 24.90 10.45
C ASN A 27 6.88 24.76 11.18
N ALA A 28 6.07 25.81 11.22
CA ALA A 28 4.83 25.81 12.00
C ALA A 28 3.89 24.65 11.61
N LEU A 29 3.58 24.48 10.32
CA LEU A 29 2.75 23.39 9.85
C LEU A 29 3.35 22.01 10.15
N LYS A 30 4.69 21.88 10.11
CA LYS A 30 5.37 20.61 10.44
C LYS A 30 5.15 20.21 11.89
N PHE A 31 5.08 21.16 12.81
CA PHE A 31 4.87 20.90 14.24
C PHE A 31 3.39 20.71 14.59
N TYR A 32 2.52 21.58 14.09
CA TYR A 32 1.09 21.55 14.45
C TYR A 32 0.31 20.42 13.77
N ALA A 33 0.67 20.01 12.56
CA ALA A 33 -0.03 18.94 11.86
C ALA A 33 -0.04 17.64 12.69
N SER A 34 -1.20 17.03 12.82
CA SER A 34 -1.37 15.71 13.44
C SER A 34 -0.93 14.61 12.48
N ILE A 35 -1.28 14.72 11.20
CA ILE A 35 -0.87 13.81 10.13
C ILE A 35 -0.20 14.65 9.05
N ARG A 36 0.91 14.14 8.50
CA ARG A 36 1.59 14.71 7.35
C ARG A 36 1.90 13.61 6.35
N ALA A 37 1.28 13.70 5.20
CA ALA A 37 1.49 12.81 4.08
C ALA A 37 2.33 13.50 2.99
N GLU A 38 3.25 12.78 2.39
CA GLU A 38 3.97 13.15 1.18
C GLU A 38 3.36 12.37 0.02
N ILE A 39 3.05 13.08 -1.06
CA ILE A 39 2.43 12.52 -2.24
C ILE A 39 3.37 12.71 -3.41
N LYS A 40 3.73 11.62 -4.10
CA LYS A 40 4.60 11.64 -5.27
C LYS A 40 4.02 10.81 -6.39
N LYS A 41 4.05 11.33 -7.60
CA LYS A 41 3.80 10.55 -8.81
C LYS A 41 4.93 9.52 -8.96
N VAL A 42 4.57 8.26 -9.24
CA VAL A 42 5.51 7.14 -9.44
C VAL A 42 5.61 6.82 -10.92
N GLU A 43 4.47 6.57 -11.56
CA GLU A 43 4.43 6.21 -12.97
C GLU A 43 3.15 6.68 -13.65
N ASP A 44 3.15 6.67 -14.96
CA ASP A 44 2.00 6.99 -15.80
C ASP A 44 1.32 5.70 -16.27
N ILE A 45 -0.01 5.65 -16.18
CA ILE A 45 -0.82 4.55 -16.71
C ILE A 45 -1.19 4.92 -18.15
N LYS A 46 -0.66 4.18 -19.11
CA LYS A 46 -0.96 4.32 -20.52
C LYS A 46 -2.20 3.49 -20.90
N GLY A 47 -2.87 3.91 -21.96
CA GLY A 47 -4.00 3.19 -22.56
C GLY A 47 -3.64 1.82 -23.15
N VAL A 48 -4.48 1.30 -24.00
CA VAL A 48 -4.28 -0.01 -24.66
C VAL A 48 -3.05 0.05 -25.56
N LYS A 49 -2.35 -1.11 -25.70
CA LYS A 49 -1.15 -1.24 -26.55
C LYS A 49 -1.33 -0.57 -27.93
N GLY A 50 -0.51 0.45 -28.19
CA GLY A 50 -0.53 1.23 -29.44
C GLY A 50 -1.09 2.63 -29.32
N ASP A 51 -1.68 2.96 -28.17
CA ASP A 51 -2.14 4.29 -27.83
C ASP A 51 -1.21 4.88 -26.75
N ASP A 52 -0.56 6.00 -27.05
CA ASP A 52 0.32 6.71 -26.11
C ASP A 52 -0.47 7.62 -25.17
N ASP A 53 -1.81 7.60 -25.26
CA ASP A 53 -2.66 8.43 -24.43
C ASP A 53 -2.57 8.03 -22.95
N LEU A 54 -2.36 9.04 -22.15
CA LEU A 54 -2.25 8.92 -20.71
C LEU A 54 -3.65 8.76 -20.10
N VAL A 55 -3.98 7.59 -19.57
CA VAL A 55 -5.29 7.31 -18.98
C VAL A 55 -5.32 7.46 -17.47
N GLY A 56 -4.16 7.55 -16.83
CA GLY A 56 -4.07 7.71 -15.39
C GLY A 56 -2.64 7.83 -14.89
N LEU A 57 -2.50 7.80 -13.57
CA LEU A 57 -1.19 7.82 -12.91
C LEU A 57 -1.21 6.99 -11.62
N VAL A 58 -0.06 6.46 -11.26
CA VAL A 58 0.16 5.84 -9.95
C VAL A 58 0.85 6.84 -9.04
N THR A 59 0.26 7.07 -7.87
CA THR A 59 0.73 8.01 -6.87
C THR A 59 1.13 7.27 -5.61
N LYS A 60 2.34 7.49 -5.14
CA LYS A 60 2.80 6.99 -3.84
C LYS A 60 2.45 7.99 -2.74
N VAL A 61 1.75 7.51 -1.74
CA VAL A 61 1.44 8.26 -0.52
C VAL A 61 2.29 7.71 0.62
N LYS A 62 3.12 8.57 1.24
CA LYS A 62 3.98 8.21 2.38
C LYS A 62 3.61 9.03 3.61
N ILE A 63 3.27 8.39 4.69
CA ILE A 63 2.97 9.05 5.97
C ILE A 63 4.26 9.43 6.68
N LYS A 64 4.67 10.70 6.58
CA LYS A 64 5.90 11.23 7.20
C LYS A 64 5.75 11.50 8.70
N LYS A 65 4.54 11.82 9.14
CA LYS A 65 4.20 12.06 10.54
C LYS A 65 2.78 11.61 10.83
N ASN A 66 2.61 10.93 11.92
CA ASN A 66 1.30 10.57 12.43
C ASN A 66 1.34 10.60 13.97
N LYS A 67 0.47 11.40 14.61
CA LYS A 67 0.37 11.50 16.06
C LYS A 67 -0.62 10.49 16.65
N THR A 68 -1.47 9.90 15.82
CA THR A 68 -2.56 9.01 16.24
C THR A 68 -2.30 7.53 15.93
N SER A 69 -1.28 7.24 15.10
CA SER A 69 -0.93 5.88 14.69
C SER A 69 0.52 5.84 14.18
N LEU A 70 0.95 4.71 13.63
CA LEU A 70 2.30 4.51 13.08
C LEU A 70 2.59 5.48 11.93
N SER A 71 3.75 6.08 11.96
CA SER A 71 4.34 6.84 10.84
C SER A 71 5.17 5.92 9.94
N GLY A 72 5.55 6.40 8.76
CA GLY A 72 6.39 5.67 7.82
C GLY A 72 5.66 4.70 6.89
N ARG A 73 4.34 4.52 7.04
CA ARG A 73 3.55 3.69 6.11
C ARG A 73 3.49 4.33 4.74
N GLU A 74 3.53 3.48 3.72
CA GLU A 74 3.44 3.87 2.30
C GLU A 74 2.34 3.06 1.61
N ALA A 75 1.69 3.67 0.63
CA ALA A 75 0.74 3.01 -0.26
C ALA A 75 0.83 3.62 -1.66
N ASP A 76 0.70 2.77 -2.68
CA ASP A 76 0.59 3.20 -4.05
C ASP A 76 -0.89 3.23 -4.44
N ILE A 77 -1.35 4.34 -5.00
CA ILE A 77 -2.74 4.59 -5.36
C ILE A 77 -2.80 4.86 -6.86
N ALA A 78 -3.52 4.01 -7.58
CA ALA A 78 -3.83 4.23 -8.99
C ALA A 78 -5.01 5.22 -9.11
N ILE A 79 -4.84 6.23 -9.95
CA ILE A 79 -5.84 7.26 -10.22
C ILE A 79 -6.08 7.28 -11.72
N SER A 80 -7.30 6.93 -12.15
CA SER A 80 -7.75 7.10 -13.52
C SER A 80 -8.23 8.53 -13.74
N PHE A 81 -7.94 9.12 -14.90
CA PHE A 81 -8.42 10.46 -15.22
C PHE A 81 -9.93 10.50 -15.52
N THR A 82 -10.52 9.36 -15.86
CA THR A 82 -11.96 9.25 -16.15
C THR A 82 -12.77 8.84 -14.93
N GLU A 83 -12.29 7.86 -14.15
CA GLU A 83 -13.05 7.26 -13.04
C GLU A 83 -12.55 7.71 -11.65
N GLY A 84 -11.39 8.39 -11.59
CA GLY A 84 -10.77 8.76 -10.32
C GLY A 84 -10.01 7.59 -9.66
N MET A 85 -10.07 7.48 -8.34
CA MET A 85 -9.38 6.43 -7.60
C MET A 85 -10.04 5.07 -7.78
N ASP A 86 -9.29 4.06 -8.25
CA ASP A 86 -9.75 2.69 -8.39
C ASP A 86 -9.67 1.93 -7.05
N PHE A 87 -10.69 2.12 -6.23
CA PHE A 87 -10.78 1.44 -4.94
C PHE A 87 -10.95 -0.08 -5.09
N THR A 88 -11.60 -0.57 -6.15
CA THR A 88 -11.81 -2.02 -6.36
C THR A 88 -10.48 -2.73 -6.54
N SER A 89 -9.61 -2.21 -7.38
CA SER A 89 -8.24 -2.74 -7.55
C SER A 89 -7.47 -2.78 -6.25
N GLN A 90 -7.58 -1.73 -5.42
CA GLN A 90 -6.90 -1.66 -4.13
C GLN A 90 -7.42 -2.72 -3.15
N TYR A 91 -8.75 -2.91 -3.04
CA TYR A 91 -9.32 -3.95 -2.18
C TYR A 91 -8.93 -5.36 -2.64
N VAL A 92 -8.86 -5.60 -3.95
CA VAL A 92 -8.37 -6.87 -4.52
C VAL A 92 -6.91 -7.10 -4.14
N ASP A 93 -6.04 -6.08 -4.27
CA ASP A 93 -4.63 -6.18 -3.89
C ASP A 93 -4.43 -6.47 -2.42
N PHE A 94 -5.13 -5.77 -1.56
CA PHE A 94 -5.11 -6.03 -0.13
C PHE A 94 -5.68 -7.40 0.20
N GLY A 95 -6.76 -7.82 -0.46
CA GLY A 95 -7.36 -9.13 -0.30
C GLY A 95 -6.39 -10.26 -0.60
N ILE A 96 -5.64 -10.17 -1.70
CA ILE A 96 -4.59 -11.12 -2.06
C ILE A 96 -3.43 -11.08 -1.05
N THR A 97 -2.95 -9.87 -0.71
CA THR A 97 -1.80 -9.69 0.19
C THR A 97 -2.10 -10.18 1.60
N LYS A 98 -3.32 -9.99 2.09
CA LYS A 98 -3.77 -10.42 3.42
C LYS A 98 -4.34 -11.84 3.45
N ASN A 99 -4.40 -12.53 2.31
CA ASN A 99 -4.97 -13.87 2.18
C ASN A 99 -6.37 -13.94 2.80
N VAL A 100 -7.26 -13.00 2.41
CA VAL A 100 -8.63 -13.00 2.92
C VAL A 100 -9.38 -14.25 2.44
N ALA A 101 -10.26 -14.79 3.29
CA ALA A 101 -10.95 -16.07 3.04
C ALA A 101 -11.79 -16.09 1.75
N LEU A 102 -12.23 -14.93 1.27
CA LEU A 102 -13.01 -14.83 0.02
C LEU A 102 -12.16 -15.13 -1.23
N ILE A 103 -10.85 -14.88 -1.20
CA ILE A 103 -9.94 -15.04 -2.33
C ILE A 103 -9.00 -16.20 -2.05
N GLU A 104 -9.26 -17.35 -2.66
CA GLU A 104 -8.39 -18.52 -2.55
C GLU A 104 -7.37 -18.54 -3.69
N LYS A 105 -6.08 -18.61 -3.35
CA LYS A 105 -5.01 -18.77 -4.33
C LYS A 105 -4.80 -20.25 -4.61
N THR A 106 -5.16 -20.72 -5.80
CA THR A 106 -5.09 -22.15 -6.19
C THR A 106 -3.78 -22.57 -6.85
N GLY A 107 -2.87 -21.61 -7.10
CA GLY A 107 -1.52 -21.86 -7.65
C GLY A 107 -1.16 -20.88 -8.75
N GLY A 108 0.11 -20.44 -8.80
CA GLY A 108 0.58 -19.45 -9.78
C GLY A 108 -0.24 -18.17 -9.73
N ALA A 109 -0.81 -17.79 -10.88
CA ALA A 109 -1.69 -16.63 -11.03
C ALA A 109 -3.20 -16.98 -10.98
N TRP A 110 -3.56 -18.17 -10.50
CA TRP A 110 -4.92 -18.63 -10.43
C TRP A 110 -5.53 -18.33 -9.06
N TYR A 111 -6.73 -17.76 -9.08
CA TYR A 111 -7.53 -17.42 -7.91
C TYR A 111 -8.93 -18.01 -8.06
N GLN A 112 -9.55 -18.32 -6.93
CA GLN A 112 -10.92 -18.84 -6.86
C GLN A 112 -11.73 -17.97 -5.90
N ILE A 113 -12.94 -17.61 -6.34
CA ILE A 113 -13.89 -16.82 -5.57
C ILE A 113 -15.24 -17.52 -5.68
N GLU A 114 -15.80 -18.03 -4.57
CA GLU A 114 -17.08 -18.75 -4.52
C GLU A 114 -17.23 -19.82 -5.62
N GLY A 115 -16.18 -20.61 -5.85
CA GLY A 115 -16.18 -21.69 -6.86
C GLY A 115 -15.82 -21.25 -8.28
N GLN A 116 -15.79 -19.96 -8.58
CA GLN A 116 -15.36 -19.45 -9.88
C GLN A 116 -13.87 -19.28 -9.93
N ARG A 117 -13.22 -19.90 -10.92
CA ARG A 117 -11.78 -19.88 -11.10
C ARG A 117 -11.37 -18.83 -12.15
N MET A 118 -10.44 -17.97 -11.78
CA MET A 118 -9.98 -16.85 -12.61
C MET A 118 -8.45 -16.83 -12.71
N ASN A 119 -7.94 -16.53 -13.89
CA ASN A 119 -6.50 -16.41 -14.12
C ASN A 119 -6.12 -14.94 -14.21
N GLY A 120 -5.27 -14.52 -13.29
CA GLY A 120 -4.73 -13.18 -13.23
C GLY A 120 -5.59 -12.18 -12.45
N LYS A 121 -4.91 -11.20 -11.90
CA LYS A 121 -5.51 -10.13 -11.09
C LYS A 121 -6.49 -9.27 -11.91
N ALA A 122 -6.20 -8.99 -13.19
CA ALA A 122 -7.05 -8.15 -14.04
C ALA A 122 -8.47 -8.71 -14.15
N LYS A 123 -8.60 -10.01 -14.46
CA LYS A 123 -9.93 -10.67 -14.53
C LYS A 123 -10.68 -10.65 -13.22
N MET A 124 -9.97 -10.71 -12.10
CA MET A 124 -10.57 -10.63 -10.78
C MET A 124 -11.08 -9.21 -10.48
N ILE A 125 -10.35 -8.17 -10.91
CA ILE A 125 -10.80 -6.78 -10.79
C ILE A 125 -12.05 -6.56 -11.62
N ASP A 126 -12.05 -7.03 -12.88
CA ASP A 126 -13.22 -6.94 -13.78
C ASP A 126 -14.45 -7.68 -13.19
N PHE A 127 -14.23 -8.86 -12.60
CA PHE A 127 -15.28 -9.61 -11.91
C PHE A 127 -15.91 -8.82 -10.75
N PHE A 128 -15.11 -8.15 -9.93
CA PHE A 128 -15.61 -7.32 -8.83
C PHE A 128 -16.17 -5.97 -9.28
N LYS A 129 -15.81 -5.49 -10.48
CA LYS A 129 -16.42 -4.28 -11.08
C LYS A 129 -17.79 -4.55 -11.67
N ASP A 130 -18.14 -5.80 -11.94
CA ASP A 130 -19.47 -6.19 -12.44
C ASP A 130 -20.54 -5.87 -11.36
N PRO A 131 -21.59 -5.11 -11.72
CA PRO A 131 -22.68 -4.79 -10.80
C PRO A 131 -23.37 -6.01 -10.18
N ALA A 132 -23.41 -7.16 -10.89
CA ALA A 132 -23.96 -8.42 -10.39
C ALA A 132 -23.20 -8.94 -9.16
N ASN A 133 -21.90 -8.65 -9.07
CA ASN A 133 -21.01 -9.13 -8.03
C ASN A 133 -20.78 -8.11 -6.90
N LYS A 134 -21.59 -7.05 -6.84
CA LYS A 134 -21.46 -5.98 -5.83
C LYS A 134 -21.48 -6.53 -4.39
N HIS A 135 -22.30 -7.54 -4.12
CA HIS A 135 -22.39 -8.18 -2.80
C HIS A 135 -21.05 -8.85 -2.40
N LEU A 136 -20.32 -9.42 -3.37
CA LEU A 136 -18.99 -10.01 -3.13
C LEU A 136 -17.94 -8.93 -2.91
N LEU A 137 -18.03 -7.82 -3.63
CA LEU A 137 -17.15 -6.66 -3.39
C LEU A 137 -17.35 -6.11 -1.97
N ASP A 138 -18.58 -6.00 -1.51
CA ASP A 138 -18.88 -5.52 -0.15
C ASP A 138 -18.38 -6.53 0.93
N LYS A 139 -18.48 -7.83 0.64
CA LYS A 139 -17.91 -8.89 1.49
C LYS A 139 -16.38 -8.78 1.54
N LEU A 140 -15.73 -8.56 0.38
CA LEU A 140 -14.29 -8.35 0.30
C LEU A 140 -13.85 -7.13 1.12
N LYS A 141 -14.53 -5.99 0.97
CA LYS A 141 -14.25 -4.76 1.74
C LYS A 141 -14.28 -5.05 3.23
N LYS A 142 -15.34 -5.67 3.74
CA LYS A 142 -15.47 -6.02 5.16
C LYS A 142 -14.33 -6.91 5.66
N GLN A 143 -13.93 -7.92 4.88
CA GLN A 143 -12.83 -8.79 5.26
C GLN A 143 -11.48 -8.07 5.27
N VAL A 144 -11.22 -7.22 4.27
CA VAL A 144 -10.00 -6.42 4.21
C VAL A 144 -9.97 -5.42 5.37
N GLU A 145 -11.06 -4.69 5.62
CA GLU A 145 -11.16 -3.73 6.72
C GLU A 145 -10.96 -4.42 8.08
N ALA A 146 -11.53 -5.60 8.28
CA ALA A 146 -11.32 -6.39 9.50
C ALA A 146 -9.83 -6.73 9.74
N CYS A 147 -9.05 -6.94 8.67
CA CYS A 147 -7.60 -7.15 8.80
C CYS A 147 -6.85 -5.89 9.31
N PHE A 148 -7.39 -4.68 9.10
CA PHE A 148 -6.78 -3.44 9.57
C PHE A 148 -7.30 -3.01 10.96
N VAL A 149 -8.50 -3.42 11.34
CA VAL A 149 -9.11 -3.15 12.66
C VAL A 149 -8.62 -4.13 13.71
N GLY A 150 -7.87 -5.19 13.30
CA GLY A 150 -7.35 -6.22 14.18
C GLY A 150 -6.52 -5.64 15.33
N LYS A 151 -6.93 -6.00 16.54
CA LYS A 151 -6.29 -5.85 17.85
C LYS A 151 -5.40 -4.61 18.02
N GLN A 152 -5.95 -3.58 18.63
CA GLN A 152 -5.17 -2.48 19.20
C GLN A 152 -4.08 -3.08 20.10
N GLY A 153 -2.83 -3.07 19.61
CA GLY A 153 -1.67 -3.52 20.36
C GLY A 153 -0.79 -4.60 19.74
N GLU A 154 -1.26 -5.40 18.79
CA GLU A 154 -0.40 -6.28 18.03
C GLU A 154 0.09 -5.56 16.77
N PHE A 155 1.35 -5.14 16.78
CA PHE A 155 2.06 -4.72 15.58
C PHE A 155 2.09 -5.92 14.63
N LEU A 156 1.35 -5.85 13.51
CA LEU A 156 1.54 -6.81 12.42
C LEU A 156 2.94 -6.54 11.83
N GLU A 157 3.93 -7.23 12.34
CA GLU A 157 5.25 -7.28 11.72
C GLU A 157 5.09 -7.87 10.32
N GLU A 158 5.76 -7.26 9.34
CA GLU A 158 5.78 -7.80 7.98
C GLU A 158 6.30 -9.24 8.05
N PRO A 159 5.63 -10.22 7.39
CA PRO A 159 5.99 -11.64 7.50
C PRO A 159 7.47 -11.94 7.19
N GLU A 160 8.09 -11.17 6.29
CA GLU A 160 9.53 -11.28 6.02
C GLU A 160 10.45 -10.88 7.19
N LYS A 161 10.01 -9.96 8.05
CA LYS A 161 10.81 -9.54 9.23
C LYS A 161 10.69 -10.55 10.36
N VAL A 162 9.51 -11.16 10.49
CA VAL A 162 9.27 -12.23 11.48
C VAL A 162 10.11 -13.45 11.14
N GLU A 163 10.19 -13.82 9.86
CA GLU A 163 10.98 -14.98 9.43
C GLU A 163 12.49 -14.76 9.57
N LYS A 164 12.98 -13.53 9.28
CA LYS A 164 14.38 -13.15 9.51
C LYS A 164 14.75 -13.10 10.99
N ARG A 165 13.85 -12.63 11.88
CA ARG A 165 14.04 -12.67 13.33
C ARG A 165 14.08 -14.11 13.86
N LYS A 166 13.12 -14.95 13.49
CA LYS A 166 13.08 -16.36 13.90
C LYS A 166 14.32 -17.15 13.44
N LYS A 167 14.82 -16.87 12.20
CA LYS A 167 16.08 -17.46 11.72
C LYS A 167 17.29 -16.97 12.51
N LYS A 168 17.33 -15.70 12.92
CA LYS A 168 18.44 -15.16 13.73
C LYS A 168 18.41 -15.70 15.15
N GLU A 169 17.26 -15.75 15.79
CA GLU A 169 17.09 -16.34 17.13
C GLU A 169 17.41 -17.85 17.15
N ALA A 170 17.07 -18.58 16.08
CA ALA A 170 17.46 -19.99 15.95
C ALA A 170 18.98 -20.19 15.73
N LEU A 171 19.66 -19.26 15.08
CA LEU A 171 21.12 -19.30 14.94
C LEU A 171 21.83 -18.99 16.26
N ASP A 172 21.33 -18.02 17.02
CA ASP A 172 21.91 -17.61 18.30
C ASP A 172 21.74 -18.67 19.40
N THR A 173 20.70 -19.52 19.31
CA THR A 173 20.48 -20.64 20.25
C THR A 173 21.36 -21.87 19.96
N VAL A 174 21.80 -22.06 18.72
CA VAL A 174 22.68 -23.21 18.36
C VAL A 174 24.15 -22.95 18.70
N GLY A 175 24.54 -21.69 18.99
CA GLY A 175 25.91 -21.28 19.25
C GLY A 175 26.38 -21.43 20.73
N ILE A 176 25.54 -21.89 21.66
CA ILE A 176 25.84 -21.89 23.09
C ILE A 176 26.26 -23.30 23.62
N ASP A 177 26.05 -24.35 22.84
CA ASP A 177 26.30 -25.72 23.29
C ASP A 177 27.66 -26.35 22.87
N SER A 178 28.64 -25.51 22.50
CA SER A 178 29.96 -26.02 22.09
C SER A 178 31.13 -25.40 22.84
N VAL A 179 31.04 -25.18 24.15
CA VAL A 179 32.15 -24.93 25.03
C VAL A 179 31.96 -25.62 26.36
N GLU A 180 32.27 -26.91 26.40
CA GLU A 180 32.82 -27.62 27.54
C GLU A 180 33.89 -28.61 27.08
#